data_1efe57048e2157dc1920557604cd763d
#
_entry.id   1efe57048e2157dc1920557604cd763d
#
_cell.length_a   1.000
_cell.length_b   1.000
_cell.length_c   1.000
_cell.angle_alpha   90.00
_cell.angle_beta   90.00
_cell.angle_gamma   90.00
#
_symmetry.space_group_name_H-M   'P 1'
#
loop_
_entity.id
_entity.type
_entity.pdbx_description
1 polymer ?
#
loop_
_entity_poly.entity_id
_entity_poly.type
_entity_poly.pdbx_seq_one_letter_code
_entity_poly.pdbx_strand_id
1 'polypeptide(L)'
;MLLTGYYNVRKENLMNKELRAVADNIIDAAIKAVLPDEAVKKTLKDRKFDGKVILVAVGKAAWQMAKAASDCLGDRINEGIVITKYGHVKEPIERIECFEAGHPVPDENSFKATQAAIEMVSGLNKNDTVLFLLSGGGSALFEKPKITGEELQDITNQLLACGADIVEINTIRKRLSEVKGGRFAKLCEPAHVLSIVLSDILGDPLDMIASGPACACLLYTSPSP
;
A
#
# COMPACT_ATOMS: atom_id res chain seq x y z
N MET A 1 -54.67 -26.94 17.53
CA MET A 1 -53.43 -27.34 16.86
C MET A 1 -52.77 -26.20 16.06
N LEU A 2 -52.98 -24.94 16.41
CA LEU A 2 -52.48 -23.76 15.69
C LEU A 2 -51.51 -22.89 16.52
N LEU A 3 -51.26 -23.22 17.79
CA LEU A 3 -50.36 -22.44 18.66
C LEU A 3 -48.89 -22.93 18.70
N THR A 4 -48.63 -24.16 18.31
CA THR A 4 -47.27 -24.73 18.28
C THR A 4 -46.43 -24.24 17.10
N GLY A 5 -47.02 -23.91 15.96
CA GLY A 5 -46.32 -23.40 14.78
C GLY A 5 -45.79 -21.97 14.99
N TYR A 6 -46.53 -21.10 15.65
CA TYR A 6 -46.13 -19.70 15.89
C TYR A 6 -45.00 -19.59 16.92
N TYR A 7 -44.92 -20.50 17.87
CA TYR A 7 -43.88 -20.52 18.89
C TYR A 7 -42.53 -20.98 18.31
N ASN A 8 -42.54 -21.93 17.38
CA ASN A 8 -41.35 -22.43 16.72
C ASN A 8 -40.76 -21.41 15.73
N VAL A 9 -41.57 -20.74 14.92
CA VAL A 9 -41.15 -19.70 14.00
C VAL A 9 -40.59 -18.49 14.77
N ARG A 10 -41.16 -18.14 15.92
CA ARG A 10 -40.64 -17.03 16.75
C ARG A 10 -39.32 -17.39 17.44
N LYS A 11 -39.17 -18.65 17.86
CA LYS A 11 -37.94 -19.17 18.48
C LYS A 11 -36.82 -19.33 17.45
N GLU A 12 -37.10 -19.79 16.24
CA GLU A 12 -36.17 -19.86 15.12
C GLU A 12 -35.73 -18.45 14.66
N ASN A 13 -36.65 -17.48 14.60
CA ASN A 13 -36.31 -16.10 14.26
C ASN A 13 -35.49 -15.39 15.34
N LEU A 14 -35.71 -15.71 16.64
CA LEU A 14 -34.89 -15.19 17.74
C LEU A 14 -33.50 -15.82 17.74
N MET A 15 -33.41 -17.14 17.59
CA MET A 15 -32.17 -17.89 17.51
C MET A 15 -31.35 -17.46 16.30
N ASN A 16 -31.96 -17.21 15.13
CA ASN A 16 -31.31 -16.66 13.95
C ASN A 16 -30.80 -15.25 14.18
N LYS A 17 -31.50 -14.42 14.95
CA LYS A 17 -31.00 -13.06 15.30
C LYS A 17 -29.79 -13.11 16.25
N GLU A 18 -29.85 -13.99 17.25
CA GLU A 18 -28.72 -14.16 18.18
C GLU A 18 -27.49 -14.75 17.48
N LEU A 19 -27.65 -15.79 16.65
CA LEU A 19 -26.60 -16.37 15.85
C LEU A 19 -26.02 -15.35 14.86
N ARG A 20 -26.86 -14.51 14.26
CA ARG A 20 -26.40 -13.43 13.39
C ARG A 20 -25.58 -12.40 14.14
N ALA A 21 -26.04 -11.97 15.31
CA ALA A 21 -25.27 -11.03 16.14
C ALA A 21 -23.92 -11.61 16.58
N VAL A 22 -23.87 -12.90 16.91
CA VAL A 22 -22.59 -13.58 17.21
C VAL A 22 -21.69 -13.62 15.98
N ALA A 23 -22.22 -13.97 14.80
CA ALA A 23 -21.48 -13.98 13.55
C ALA A 23 -20.94 -12.58 13.19
N ASP A 24 -21.77 -11.55 13.31
CA ASP A 24 -21.39 -10.16 13.04
C ASP A 24 -20.27 -9.73 14.01
N ASN A 25 -20.37 -10.05 15.30
CA ASN A 25 -19.30 -9.78 16.27
C ASN A 25 -17.98 -10.49 15.95
N ILE A 26 -18.03 -11.75 15.47
CA ILE A 26 -16.84 -12.50 15.05
C ILE A 26 -16.22 -11.84 13.81
N ILE A 27 -17.05 -11.48 12.83
CA ILE A 27 -16.61 -10.79 11.60
C ILE A 27 -15.97 -9.45 11.95
N ASP A 28 -16.60 -8.63 12.76
CA ASP A 28 -16.09 -7.33 13.18
C ASP A 28 -14.77 -7.46 13.95
N ALA A 29 -14.68 -8.44 14.86
CA ALA A 29 -13.43 -8.71 15.58
C ALA A 29 -12.30 -9.18 14.64
N ALA A 30 -12.61 -10.04 13.68
CA ALA A 30 -11.65 -10.51 12.68
C ALA A 30 -11.18 -9.36 11.78
N ILE A 31 -12.10 -8.53 11.28
CA ILE A 31 -11.75 -7.35 10.48
C ILE A 31 -10.87 -6.40 11.29
N LYS A 32 -11.28 -6.10 12.54
CA LYS A 32 -10.51 -5.20 13.41
C LYS A 32 -9.10 -5.73 13.69
N ALA A 33 -8.92 -7.03 13.84
CA ALA A 33 -7.64 -7.66 14.10
C ALA A 33 -6.64 -7.56 12.92
N VAL A 34 -7.15 -7.41 11.67
CA VAL A 34 -6.31 -7.30 10.46
C VAL A 34 -6.15 -5.86 9.97
N LEU A 35 -6.77 -4.88 10.63
CA LEU A 35 -6.55 -3.47 10.29
C LEU A 35 -5.10 -3.08 10.58
N PRO A 36 -4.51 -2.22 9.72
CA PRO A 36 -3.09 -1.88 9.81
C PRO A 36 -2.74 -0.98 11.00
N ASP A 37 -3.72 -0.35 11.64
CA ASP A 37 -3.51 0.69 12.67
C ASP A 37 -2.63 0.20 13.80
N GLU A 38 -3.00 -0.92 14.42
CA GLU A 38 -2.26 -1.47 15.55
C GLU A 38 -0.88 -2.00 15.14
N ALA A 39 -0.77 -2.58 13.95
CA ALA A 39 0.50 -3.07 13.42
C ALA A 39 1.48 -1.92 13.17
N VAL A 40 1.01 -0.82 12.57
CA VAL A 40 1.80 0.40 12.35
C VAL A 40 2.22 1.01 13.67
N LYS A 41 1.29 1.24 14.61
CA LYS A 41 1.58 1.81 15.93
C LYS A 41 2.57 0.95 16.72
N LYS A 42 2.37 -0.37 16.75
CA LYS A 42 3.28 -1.31 17.43
C LYS A 42 4.69 -1.25 16.84
N THR A 43 4.82 -1.14 15.52
CA THR A 43 6.11 -1.07 14.85
C THR A 43 6.84 0.24 15.13
N LEU A 44 6.12 1.35 15.34
CA LEU A 44 6.69 2.69 15.49
C LEU A 44 6.90 3.11 16.94
N LYS A 45 6.19 2.50 17.92
CA LYS A 45 6.09 2.94 19.32
C LYS A 45 7.43 3.23 20.01
N ASP A 46 8.45 2.40 19.79
CA ASP A 46 9.74 2.51 20.47
C ASP A 46 10.88 2.93 19.53
N ARG A 47 10.54 3.35 18.32
CA ARG A 47 11.53 3.77 17.34
C ARG A 47 11.97 5.19 17.55
N LYS A 48 13.29 5.39 17.47
CA LYS A 48 13.92 6.72 17.49
C LYS A 48 14.39 7.07 16.10
N PHE A 49 14.25 8.32 15.76
CA PHE A 49 14.66 8.89 14.49
C PHE A 49 15.58 10.08 14.76
N ASP A 50 16.79 10.06 14.22
CA ASP A 50 17.79 11.10 14.50
C ASP A 50 17.58 12.34 13.62
N GLY A 51 17.25 12.16 12.35
CA GLY A 51 17.03 13.22 11.37
C GLY A 51 15.54 13.47 11.07
N LYS A 52 15.28 13.96 9.87
CA LYS A 52 13.92 14.16 9.36
C LYS A 52 13.24 12.80 9.15
N VAL A 53 11.94 12.80 9.34
CA VAL A 53 11.06 11.67 8.97
C VAL A 53 10.15 12.12 7.84
N ILE A 54 10.34 11.52 6.68
CA ILE A 54 9.51 11.72 5.50
C ILE A 54 8.60 10.51 5.35
N LEU A 55 7.29 10.73 5.37
CA LEU A 55 6.32 9.65 5.24
C LEU A 55 5.88 9.51 3.78
N VAL A 56 6.01 8.30 3.22
CA VAL A 56 5.46 7.97 1.91
C VAL A 56 4.55 6.75 2.07
N ALA A 57 3.25 6.92 1.91
CA ALA A 57 2.27 5.85 2.06
C ALA A 57 1.59 5.55 0.72
N VAL A 58 1.58 4.27 0.33
CA VAL A 58 1.11 3.84 -0.98
C VAL A 58 0.20 2.62 -0.88
N GLY A 59 -0.91 2.63 -1.60
CA GLY A 59 -1.81 1.49 -1.71
C GLY A 59 -3.23 1.78 -1.20
N LYS A 60 -4.09 0.77 -1.24
CA LYS A 60 -5.51 0.91 -0.86
C LYS A 60 -5.73 1.27 0.61
N ALA A 61 -4.82 0.85 1.51
CA ALA A 61 -4.84 1.19 2.93
C ALA A 61 -3.87 2.33 3.29
N ALA A 62 -3.27 3.01 2.32
CA ALA A 62 -2.24 4.02 2.54
C ALA A 62 -2.70 5.15 3.46
N TRP A 63 -3.92 5.67 3.25
CA TRP A 63 -4.46 6.72 4.11
C TRP A 63 -4.57 6.26 5.57
N GLN A 64 -5.09 5.07 5.81
CA GLN A 64 -5.26 4.52 7.16
C GLN A 64 -3.91 4.26 7.84
N MET A 65 -2.94 3.72 7.11
CA MET A 65 -1.58 3.50 7.63
C MET A 65 -0.88 4.83 7.95
N ALA A 66 -1.02 5.83 7.08
CA ALA A 66 -0.46 7.17 7.28
C ALA A 66 -1.10 7.87 8.49
N LYS A 67 -2.42 7.77 8.65
CA LYS A 67 -3.14 8.30 9.81
C LYS A 67 -2.66 7.65 11.10
N ALA A 68 -2.51 6.33 11.14
CA ALA A 68 -2.00 5.61 12.30
C ALA A 68 -0.54 6.00 12.63
N ALA A 69 0.31 6.21 11.63
CA ALA A 69 1.67 6.70 11.82
C ALA A 69 1.70 8.14 12.33
N SER A 70 0.85 9.02 11.78
CA SER A 70 0.70 10.41 12.23
C SER A 70 0.22 10.48 13.68
N ASP A 71 -0.77 9.67 14.05
CA ASP A 71 -1.26 9.60 15.44
C ASP A 71 -0.19 9.11 16.43
N CYS A 72 0.75 8.27 15.96
CA CYS A 72 1.82 7.72 16.79
C CYS A 72 3.03 8.66 16.91
N LEU A 73 3.43 9.30 15.81
CA LEU A 73 4.67 10.08 15.71
C LEU A 73 4.45 11.58 15.84
N GLY A 74 3.25 12.09 15.55
CA GLY A 74 2.91 13.52 15.62
C GLY A 74 3.92 14.39 14.88
N ASP A 75 4.46 15.37 15.57
CA ASP A 75 5.43 16.35 15.06
C ASP A 75 6.78 15.75 14.60
N ARG A 76 7.02 14.46 14.84
CA ARG A 76 8.21 13.77 14.32
C ARG A 76 8.15 13.57 12.79
N ILE A 77 6.93 13.54 12.22
CA ILE A 77 6.78 13.54 10.77
C ILE A 77 6.96 14.98 10.28
N ASN A 78 8.00 15.22 9.50
CA ASN A 78 8.30 16.54 8.95
C ASN A 78 7.38 16.89 7.79
N GLU A 79 7.20 15.95 6.88
CA GLU A 79 6.30 16.04 5.74
C GLU A 79 5.96 14.63 5.24
N GLY A 80 4.93 14.50 4.43
CA GLY A 80 4.57 13.21 3.89
C GLY A 80 3.61 13.28 2.71
N ILE A 81 3.46 12.13 2.06
CA ILE A 81 2.55 11.93 0.93
C ILE A 81 1.80 10.61 1.07
N VAL A 82 0.52 10.66 0.78
CA VAL A 82 -0.35 9.48 0.63
C VAL A 82 -0.75 9.35 -0.81
N ILE A 83 -0.59 8.17 -1.39
CA ILE A 83 -1.06 7.84 -2.73
C ILE A 83 -2.00 6.65 -2.62
N THR A 84 -3.29 6.90 -2.80
CA THR A 84 -4.33 5.87 -2.65
C THR A 84 -5.31 5.89 -3.82
N LYS A 85 -6.21 4.92 -3.87
CA LYS A 85 -7.21 4.89 -4.94
C LYS A 85 -8.33 5.89 -4.67
N TYR A 86 -9.02 6.33 -5.71
CA TYR A 86 -10.16 7.23 -5.63
C TYR A 86 -11.20 6.80 -4.57
N GLY A 87 -11.65 7.78 -3.76
CA GLY A 87 -12.62 7.59 -2.68
C GLY A 87 -12.06 6.95 -1.41
N HIS A 88 -10.75 6.88 -1.25
CA HIS A 88 -10.09 6.30 -0.06
C HIS A 88 -9.48 7.33 0.89
N VAL A 89 -9.32 8.57 0.48
CA VAL A 89 -8.99 9.68 1.38
C VAL A 89 -10.23 10.04 2.18
N LYS A 90 -10.13 10.09 3.51
CA LYS A 90 -11.26 10.39 4.40
C LYS A 90 -11.24 11.82 4.88
N GLU A 91 -10.11 12.25 5.42
CA GLU A 91 -9.89 13.58 5.98
C GLU A 91 -8.42 14.01 5.77
N PRO A 92 -8.10 15.29 5.83
CA PRO A 92 -6.72 15.76 5.80
C PRO A 92 -5.92 15.20 6.98
N ILE A 93 -4.66 14.89 6.73
CA ILE A 93 -3.68 14.52 7.77
C ILE A 93 -2.65 15.64 7.82
N GLU A 94 -2.36 16.15 9.00
CA GLU A 94 -1.43 17.27 9.18
C GLU A 94 -0.05 16.95 8.58
N ARG A 95 0.52 17.86 7.80
CA ARG A 95 1.82 17.72 7.10
C ARG A 95 1.90 16.61 6.06
N ILE A 96 0.77 16.02 5.69
CA ILE A 96 0.72 14.93 4.72
C ILE A 96 -0.22 15.33 3.58
N GLU A 97 0.33 15.39 2.38
CA GLU A 97 -0.45 15.61 1.15
C GLU A 97 -1.07 14.29 0.68
N CYS A 98 -2.36 14.31 0.37
CA CYS A 98 -3.08 13.11 -0.03
C CYS A 98 -3.49 13.19 -1.50
N PHE A 99 -3.07 12.20 -2.27
CA PHE A 99 -3.41 12.01 -3.68
C PHE A 99 -4.29 10.79 -3.87
N GLU A 100 -5.27 10.92 -4.74
CA GLU A 100 -6.08 9.82 -5.23
C GLU A 100 -5.78 9.56 -6.70
N ALA A 101 -5.65 8.27 -7.07
CA ALA A 101 -5.17 7.84 -8.37
C ALA A 101 -5.85 6.55 -8.85
N GLY A 102 -5.61 6.18 -10.10
CA GLY A 102 -6.20 5.03 -10.76
C GLY A 102 -5.74 3.67 -10.24
N HIS A 103 -6.70 2.79 -10.05
CA HIS A 103 -6.49 1.38 -9.70
C HIS A 103 -7.63 0.52 -10.27
N PRO A 104 -7.38 -0.61 -10.94
CA PRO A 104 -6.10 -1.35 -11.09
C PRO A 104 -5.17 -0.84 -12.18
N VAL A 105 -5.58 0.10 -13.00
CA VAL A 105 -4.77 0.70 -14.08
C VAL A 105 -4.24 2.04 -13.59
N PRO A 106 -2.91 2.29 -13.69
CA PRO A 106 -2.34 3.59 -13.35
C PRO A 106 -2.85 4.66 -14.32
N ASP A 107 -2.98 5.88 -13.83
CA ASP A 107 -3.38 7.05 -14.61
C ASP A 107 -2.40 8.22 -14.39
N GLU A 108 -2.70 9.36 -15.01
CA GLU A 108 -1.91 10.59 -14.88
C GLU A 108 -1.72 11.04 -13.42
N ASN A 109 -2.73 10.80 -12.55
CA ASN A 109 -2.62 11.14 -11.14
C ASN A 109 -1.65 10.19 -10.42
N SER A 110 -1.60 8.90 -10.79
CA SER A 110 -0.58 7.96 -10.31
C SER A 110 0.83 8.48 -10.62
N PHE A 111 1.05 8.95 -11.86
CA PHE A 111 2.36 9.42 -12.31
C PHE A 111 2.75 10.73 -11.61
N LYS A 112 1.82 11.69 -11.47
CA LYS A 112 2.04 12.96 -10.77
C LYS A 112 2.33 12.77 -9.29
N ALA A 113 1.52 11.94 -8.62
CA ALA A 113 1.71 11.66 -7.20
C ALA A 113 3.04 10.93 -6.93
N THR A 114 3.42 9.99 -7.81
CA THR A 114 4.72 9.31 -7.71
C THR A 114 5.87 10.26 -7.95
N GLN A 115 5.76 11.19 -8.89
CA GLN A 115 6.76 12.22 -9.12
C GLN A 115 6.92 13.12 -7.89
N ALA A 116 5.83 13.56 -7.26
CA ALA A 116 5.87 14.34 -6.02
C ALA A 116 6.57 13.57 -4.88
N ALA A 117 6.30 12.24 -4.77
CA ALA A 117 7.00 11.40 -3.80
C ALA A 117 8.51 11.31 -4.06
N ILE A 118 8.93 11.22 -5.32
CA ILE A 118 10.35 11.22 -5.71
C ILE A 118 11.01 12.55 -5.33
N GLU A 119 10.35 13.67 -5.61
CA GLU A 119 10.86 15.02 -5.28
C GLU A 119 10.98 15.20 -3.77
N MET A 120 9.99 14.74 -3.00
CA MET A 120 9.98 14.81 -1.53
C MET A 120 11.14 14.04 -0.88
N VAL A 121 11.56 12.91 -1.45
CA VAL A 121 12.69 12.13 -0.92
C VAL A 121 14.03 12.53 -1.50
N SER A 122 14.07 13.49 -2.42
CA SER A 122 15.31 13.96 -3.03
C SER A 122 16.10 14.86 -2.08
N GLY A 123 17.42 14.67 -2.03
CA GLY A 123 18.32 15.53 -1.25
C GLY A 123 18.29 15.28 0.27
N LEU A 124 17.77 14.16 0.71
CA LEU A 124 17.85 13.72 2.11
C LEU A 124 19.28 13.35 2.47
N ASN A 125 19.59 13.34 3.78
CA ASN A 125 20.89 12.96 4.30
C ASN A 125 20.86 11.63 5.06
N LYS A 126 22.02 11.11 5.42
CA LYS A 126 22.17 9.79 6.06
C LYS A 126 21.48 9.62 7.43
N ASN A 127 21.10 10.71 8.09
CA ASN A 127 20.41 10.66 9.37
C ASN A 127 18.87 10.70 9.18
N ASP A 128 18.43 11.04 7.97
CA ASP A 128 17.01 11.12 7.66
C ASP A 128 16.41 9.72 7.43
N THR A 129 15.12 9.60 7.64
CA THR A 129 14.40 8.35 7.45
C THR A 129 13.19 8.56 6.54
N VAL A 130 13.08 7.75 5.51
CA VAL A 130 11.86 7.61 4.72
C VAL A 130 11.03 6.49 5.34
N LEU A 131 9.92 6.85 5.97
CA LEU A 131 8.93 5.89 6.46
C LEU A 131 8.01 5.50 5.30
N PHE A 132 8.27 4.34 4.72
CA PHE A 132 7.56 3.84 3.56
C PHE A 132 6.47 2.84 3.96
N LEU A 133 5.21 3.27 3.89
CA LEU A 133 4.04 2.47 4.25
C LEU A 133 3.40 1.91 2.97
N LEU A 134 3.37 0.60 2.83
CA LEU A 134 2.96 -0.06 1.59
C LEU A 134 1.81 -1.04 1.83
N SER A 135 0.80 -0.98 0.97
CA SER A 135 -0.32 -1.93 0.99
C SER A 135 -0.71 -2.37 -0.42
N GLY A 136 -1.65 -3.30 -0.52
CA GLY A 136 -2.14 -3.82 -1.78
C GLY A 136 -2.60 -2.74 -2.76
N GLY A 137 -2.39 -2.95 -4.06
CA GLY A 137 -2.69 -2.00 -5.13
C GLY A 137 -1.56 -1.04 -5.50
N GLY A 138 -0.44 -1.06 -4.77
CA GLY A 138 0.69 -0.17 -5.01
C GLY A 138 1.32 -0.29 -6.41
N SER A 139 1.18 -1.42 -7.09
CA SER A 139 1.72 -1.56 -8.46
C SER A 139 1.14 -0.60 -9.49
N ALA A 140 -0.13 -0.20 -9.31
CA ALA A 140 -0.78 0.80 -10.16
C ALA A 140 -0.64 2.20 -9.58
N LEU A 141 -0.86 2.33 -8.27
CA LEU A 141 -0.89 3.62 -7.59
C LEU A 141 0.49 4.30 -7.51
N PHE A 142 1.57 3.51 -7.46
CA PHE A 142 2.95 4.00 -7.38
C PHE A 142 3.72 3.64 -8.64
N GLU A 143 3.53 4.45 -9.68
CA GLU A 143 4.12 4.23 -11.00
C GLU A 143 4.71 5.53 -11.54
N LYS A 144 5.93 5.45 -12.01
CA LYS A 144 6.60 6.45 -12.82
C LYS A 144 7.25 5.73 -13.99
N PRO A 145 6.58 5.67 -15.14
CA PRO A 145 7.10 4.94 -16.29
C PRO A 145 8.25 5.73 -16.95
N LYS A 146 9.22 5.00 -17.49
CA LYS A 146 10.33 5.53 -18.32
C LYS A 146 9.91 5.81 -19.77
N ILE A 147 8.73 5.36 -20.12
CA ILE A 147 8.08 5.49 -21.42
C ILE A 147 6.75 6.23 -21.21
N THR A 148 6.03 6.53 -22.26
CA THR A 148 4.71 7.16 -22.12
C THR A 148 3.72 6.22 -21.44
N GLY A 149 2.68 6.77 -20.83
CA GLY A 149 1.60 5.97 -20.23
C GLY A 149 0.88 5.11 -21.27
N GLU A 150 0.72 5.61 -22.48
CA GLU A 150 0.11 4.88 -23.62
C GLU A 150 0.96 3.68 -24.02
N GLU A 151 2.28 3.84 -24.18
CA GLU A 151 3.21 2.75 -24.48
C GLU A 151 3.22 1.70 -23.36
N LEU A 152 3.19 2.12 -22.08
CA LEU A 152 3.12 1.19 -20.94
C LEU A 152 1.83 0.37 -20.98
N GLN A 153 0.70 1.02 -21.31
CA GLN A 153 -0.59 0.35 -21.45
C GLN A 153 -0.59 -0.64 -22.62
N ASP A 154 -0.04 -0.25 -23.75
CA ASP A 154 0.04 -1.09 -24.93
C ASP A 154 0.91 -2.34 -24.68
N ILE A 155 2.10 -2.18 -24.10
CA ILE A 155 2.96 -3.30 -23.71
C ILE A 155 2.24 -4.23 -22.72
N THR A 156 1.51 -3.67 -21.74
CA THR A 156 0.76 -4.47 -20.78
C THR A 156 -0.33 -5.29 -21.46
N ASN A 157 -1.06 -4.69 -22.42
CA ASN A 157 -2.08 -5.39 -23.19
C ASN A 157 -1.49 -6.51 -24.06
N GLN A 158 -0.35 -6.28 -24.71
CA GLN A 158 0.36 -7.28 -25.50
C GLN A 158 0.83 -8.45 -24.63
N LEU A 159 1.37 -8.20 -23.45
CA LEU A 159 1.77 -9.23 -22.49
C LEU A 159 0.58 -10.09 -22.03
N LEU A 160 -0.54 -9.47 -21.75
CA LEU A 160 -1.79 -10.19 -21.42
C LEU A 160 -2.29 -11.02 -22.61
N ALA A 161 -2.26 -10.47 -23.81
CA ALA A 161 -2.72 -11.14 -25.02
C ALA A 161 -1.87 -12.36 -25.40
N CYS A 162 -0.57 -12.34 -25.14
CA CYS A 162 0.31 -13.49 -25.39
C CYS A 162 0.29 -14.53 -24.25
N GLY A 163 -0.50 -14.31 -23.18
CA GLY A 163 -0.66 -15.26 -22.08
C GLY A 163 0.46 -15.23 -21.06
N ALA A 164 1.23 -14.12 -20.99
CA ALA A 164 2.25 -13.95 -19.99
C ALA A 164 1.66 -14.02 -18.56
N ASP A 165 2.35 -14.72 -17.68
CA ASP A 165 1.95 -14.79 -16.28
C ASP A 165 2.28 -13.50 -15.52
N ILE A 166 1.76 -13.40 -14.28
CA ILE A 166 1.94 -12.17 -13.47
C ILE A 166 3.41 -11.90 -13.13
N VAL A 167 4.24 -12.93 -13.03
CA VAL A 167 5.67 -12.79 -12.73
C VAL A 167 6.41 -12.21 -13.93
N GLU A 168 6.10 -12.71 -15.14
CA GLU A 168 6.65 -12.21 -16.40
C GLU A 168 6.24 -10.75 -16.63
N ILE A 169 4.93 -10.45 -16.48
CA ILE A 169 4.41 -9.09 -16.61
C ILE A 169 5.11 -8.14 -15.63
N ASN A 170 5.22 -8.51 -14.34
CA ASN A 170 5.88 -7.69 -13.34
C ASN A 170 7.38 -7.54 -13.61
N THR A 171 8.04 -8.56 -14.16
CA THR A 171 9.47 -8.49 -14.52
C THR A 171 9.72 -7.40 -15.57
N ILE A 172 8.88 -7.34 -16.60
CA ILE A 172 8.97 -6.31 -17.64
C ILE A 172 8.59 -4.94 -17.08
N ARG A 173 7.49 -4.85 -16.33
CA ARG A 173 7.04 -3.59 -15.70
C ARG A 173 8.09 -3.01 -14.75
N LYS A 174 8.77 -3.84 -13.96
CA LYS A 174 9.89 -3.41 -13.11
C LYS A 174 10.98 -2.73 -13.94
N ARG A 175 11.30 -3.18 -15.14
CA ARG A 175 12.34 -2.57 -16.00
C ARG A 175 11.92 -1.22 -16.57
N LEU A 176 10.64 -1.07 -16.87
CA LEU A 176 10.06 0.13 -17.48
C LEU A 176 9.69 1.22 -16.47
N SER A 177 9.88 0.99 -15.17
CA SER A 177 9.51 1.92 -14.09
C SER A 177 10.75 2.56 -13.43
N GLU A 178 10.62 3.80 -12.99
CA GLU A 178 11.64 4.51 -12.22
C GLU A 178 11.62 4.19 -10.73
N VAL A 179 10.52 3.61 -10.21
CA VAL A 179 10.34 3.38 -8.77
C VAL A 179 10.27 1.91 -8.38
N LYS A 180 9.96 0.99 -9.30
CA LYS A 180 9.82 -0.45 -9.01
C LYS A 180 11.17 -1.16 -8.92
N GLY A 181 11.17 -2.37 -8.32
CA GLY A 181 12.36 -3.23 -8.26
C GLY A 181 13.53 -2.59 -7.51
N GLY A 182 13.27 -2.03 -6.33
CA GLY A 182 14.28 -1.43 -5.46
C GLY A 182 14.70 -0.01 -5.83
N ARG A 183 14.21 0.53 -6.96
CA ARG A 183 14.66 1.85 -7.41
C ARG A 183 14.20 2.98 -6.51
N PHE A 184 13.00 2.89 -5.93
CA PHE A 184 12.55 3.91 -4.97
C PHE A 184 13.48 3.98 -3.75
N ALA A 185 13.85 2.84 -3.15
CA ALA A 185 14.81 2.84 -2.06
C ALA A 185 16.16 3.46 -2.47
N LYS A 186 16.60 3.21 -3.71
CA LYS A 186 17.82 3.84 -4.25
C LYS A 186 17.68 5.36 -4.43
N LEU A 187 16.50 5.85 -4.81
CA LEU A 187 16.24 7.29 -4.89
C LEU A 187 16.25 7.97 -3.52
N CYS A 188 15.97 7.22 -2.45
CA CYS A 188 16.03 7.73 -1.08
C CYS A 188 17.47 7.85 -0.54
N GLU A 189 18.48 7.24 -1.19
CA GLU A 189 19.86 7.31 -0.71
C GLU A 189 20.36 8.75 -0.58
N PRO A 190 21.12 9.09 0.48
CA PRO A 190 21.67 8.21 1.53
C PRO A 190 20.77 8.04 2.77
N ALA A 191 19.51 8.45 2.75
CA ALA A 191 18.60 8.29 3.86
C ALA A 191 18.24 6.81 4.12
N HIS A 192 17.84 6.51 5.35
CA HIS A 192 17.34 5.18 5.71
C HIS A 192 15.91 5.00 5.23
N VAL A 193 15.59 3.83 4.67
CA VAL A 193 14.21 3.46 4.32
C VAL A 193 13.69 2.43 5.32
N LEU A 194 12.66 2.81 6.08
CA LEU A 194 11.92 1.91 6.95
C LEU A 194 10.59 1.56 6.28
N SER A 195 10.47 0.34 5.77
CA SER A 195 9.24 -0.12 5.13
C SER A 195 8.35 -0.88 6.10
N ILE A 196 7.07 -0.51 6.18
CA ILE A 196 6.01 -1.27 6.83
C ILE A 196 5.03 -1.71 5.75
N VAL A 197 4.91 -3.03 5.56
CA VAL A 197 4.16 -3.61 4.44
C VAL A 197 2.96 -4.38 4.98
N LEU A 198 1.77 -4.00 4.50
CA LEU A 198 0.55 -4.77 4.67
C LEU A 198 0.38 -5.65 3.43
N SER A 199 0.74 -6.91 3.56
CA SER A 199 0.72 -7.86 2.46
C SER A 199 -0.67 -8.44 2.21
N ASP A 200 -1.04 -8.55 0.95
CA ASP A 200 -2.22 -9.28 0.46
C ASP A 200 -1.83 -10.49 -0.43
N ILE A 201 -0.55 -10.89 -0.39
CA ILE A 201 0.00 -12.01 -1.18
C ILE A 201 0.49 -13.10 -0.24
N LEU A 202 0.12 -14.36 -0.51
CA LEU A 202 0.55 -15.51 0.25
C LEU A 202 2.09 -15.66 0.23
N GLY A 203 2.69 -15.83 1.41
CA GLY A 203 4.13 -15.97 1.58
C GLY A 203 4.89 -14.64 1.62
N ASP A 204 4.20 -13.51 1.56
CA ASP A 204 4.74 -12.16 1.73
C ASP A 204 5.99 -11.85 0.87
N PRO A 205 6.00 -12.16 -0.43
CA PRO A 205 7.16 -11.91 -1.28
C PRO A 205 7.33 -10.39 -1.50
N LEU A 206 8.23 -9.76 -0.77
CA LEU A 206 8.42 -8.31 -0.75
C LEU A 206 8.76 -7.72 -2.12
N ASP A 207 9.39 -8.50 -2.99
CA ASP A 207 9.72 -8.09 -4.37
C ASP A 207 8.50 -8.09 -5.31
N MET A 208 7.42 -8.78 -4.93
CA MET A 208 6.16 -8.82 -5.67
C MET A 208 5.15 -7.78 -5.19
N ILE A 209 5.13 -7.49 -3.88
CA ILE A 209 4.22 -6.50 -3.30
C ILE A 209 4.53 -5.12 -3.91
N ALA A 210 3.55 -4.51 -4.57
CA ALA A 210 3.69 -3.27 -5.35
C ALA A 210 4.85 -3.29 -6.36
N SER A 211 5.29 -4.48 -6.80
CA SER A 211 6.47 -4.70 -7.65
C SER A 211 7.80 -4.28 -6.97
N GLY A 212 7.87 -4.36 -5.63
CA GLY A 212 9.07 -4.23 -4.83
C GLY A 212 9.80 -2.89 -4.87
N PRO A 213 9.15 -1.74 -4.60
CA PRO A 213 9.81 -0.42 -4.70
C PRO A 213 11.01 -0.26 -3.75
N ALA A 214 10.95 -0.87 -2.57
CA ALA A 214 12.00 -0.80 -1.55
C ALA A 214 12.66 -2.16 -1.28
N CYS A 215 12.54 -3.11 -2.19
CA CYS A 215 13.15 -4.44 -2.08
C CYS A 215 14.35 -4.54 -3.03
N ALA A 216 15.46 -5.11 -2.56
CA ALA A 216 16.62 -5.37 -3.42
C ALA A 216 16.19 -6.25 -4.61
N CYS A 217 16.44 -5.77 -5.83
CA CYS A 217 16.05 -6.46 -7.05
C CYS A 217 17.19 -7.30 -7.59
N LEU A 218 17.05 -8.62 -7.57
CA LEU A 218 18.03 -9.56 -8.12
C LEU A 218 18.26 -9.39 -9.63
N LEU A 219 17.33 -8.75 -10.36
CA LEU A 219 17.49 -8.47 -11.79
C LEU A 219 18.66 -7.52 -12.12
N TYR A 220 19.23 -6.83 -11.12
CA TYR A 220 20.42 -5.97 -11.27
C TYR A 220 21.71 -6.68 -10.87
N THR A 221 21.61 -7.78 -10.13
CA THR A 221 22.75 -8.54 -9.60
C THR A 221 23.07 -9.78 -10.42
N SER A 222 22.17 -10.24 -11.28
CA SER A 222 22.45 -11.33 -12.21
C SER A 222 23.35 -10.83 -13.32
N PRO A 223 24.54 -11.45 -13.56
CA PRO A 223 25.32 -11.17 -14.74
C PRO A 223 24.44 -11.45 -15.96
N SER A 224 24.48 -10.56 -16.93
CA SER A 224 23.85 -10.80 -18.23
C SER A 224 24.44 -12.10 -18.83
N PRO A 225 23.60 -12.99 -19.39
CA PRO A 225 24.11 -14.18 -20.06
C PRO A 225 25.00 -13.82 -21.21
#